data_24ae4c43449166f652bf5c4cb65d6d6b
#
_entry.id   24ae4c43449166f652bf5c4cb65d6d6b
#
_cell.length_a   1.000
_cell.length_b   1.000
_cell.length_c   1.000
_cell.angle_alpha   90.00
_cell.angle_beta   90.00
_cell.angle_gamma   90.00
#
_symmetry.space_group_name_H-M   'P 1'
#
loop_
_entity.id
_entity.type
_entity.pdbx_description
1 polymer ?
#
loop_
_entity_poly.entity_id
_entity_poly.type
_entity_poly.pdbx_seq_one_letter_code
_entity_poly.pdbx_strand_id
1 'polypeptide(L)'
;MTKVQLQTSKGDINLELFPKEAPGTVANFVKLASEGFYDGLAFHRVIPDFVIQGGCPNTREGATGVPGTGGPGYRIKCETAGNPHKHELGALSMAHAGKDTGGSQFFVVNGDRRNVAHLDGVHTVFGACVGEADIQVVQSIRANDRILKAVVTEQ
;
A
#
# COMPACT_ATOMS: atom_id res chain seq x y z
N MET A 1 -9.56 -5.70 -15.47
CA MET A 1 -8.32 -5.59 -14.68
C MET A 1 -8.39 -4.32 -13.84
N THR A 2 -7.99 -4.37 -12.60
CA THR A 2 -8.08 -3.22 -11.69
C THR A 2 -6.68 -2.64 -11.47
N LYS A 3 -6.51 -1.36 -11.75
CA LYS A 3 -5.20 -0.68 -11.63
C LYS A 3 -5.36 0.67 -10.94
N VAL A 4 -4.35 1.00 -10.12
CA VAL A 4 -4.22 2.29 -9.45
C VAL A 4 -2.81 2.84 -9.71
N GLN A 5 -2.73 4.14 -10.00
CA GLN A 5 -1.45 4.83 -10.13
C GLN A 5 -1.26 5.74 -8.92
N LEU A 6 -0.14 5.59 -8.24
CA LEU A 6 0.30 6.52 -7.21
C LEU A 6 1.29 7.49 -7.84
N GLN A 7 0.88 8.74 -8.00
CA GLN A 7 1.76 9.80 -8.48
C GLN A 7 2.50 10.36 -7.28
N THR A 8 3.79 10.09 -7.19
CA THR A 8 4.60 10.45 -6.01
C THR A 8 5.62 11.52 -6.32
N SER A 9 6.22 12.07 -5.28
CA SER A 9 7.32 13.04 -5.41
C SER A 9 8.57 12.47 -6.10
N LYS A 10 8.65 11.15 -6.28
CA LYS A 10 9.78 10.48 -6.98
C LYS A 10 9.38 9.87 -8.32
N GLY A 11 8.12 10.01 -8.73
CA GLY A 11 7.59 9.46 -9.97
C GLY A 11 6.35 8.60 -9.72
N ASP A 12 5.89 7.93 -10.77
CA ASP A 12 4.65 7.17 -10.73
C ASP A 12 4.91 5.71 -10.37
N ILE A 13 4.03 5.17 -9.52
CA ILE A 13 4.00 3.74 -9.18
C ILE A 13 2.68 3.20 -9.71
N ASN A 14 2.73 2.38 -10.74
CA ASN A 14 1.54 1.75 -11.31
C ASN A 14 1.36 0.38 -10.66
N LEU A 15 0.16 0.15 -10.14
CA LEU A 15 -0.18 -1.06 -9.38
C LEU A 15 -1.33 -1.78 -10.05
N GLU A 16 -1.18 -3.09 -10.21
CA GLU A 16 -2.28 -3.97 -10.58
C GLU A 16 -2.82 -4.60 -9.31
N LEU A 17 -4.14 -4.57 -9.12
CA LEU A 17 -4.79 -5.11 -7.93
C LEU A 17 -5.40 -6.48 -8.21
N PHE A 18 -5.60 -7.28 -7.15
CA PHE A 18 -6.07 -8.66 -7.23
C PHE A 18 -7.47 -8.81 -6.62
N PRO A 19 -8.54 -8.36 -7.32
CA PRO A 19 -9.89 -8.36 -6.73
C PRO A 19 -10.49 -9.75 -6.51
N LYS A 20 -9.99 -10.77 -7.20
CA LYS A 20 -10.48 -12.15 -7.01
C LYS A 20 -9.97 -12.74 -5.70
N GLU A 21 -8.72 -12.48 -5.36
CA GLU A 21 -8.05 -13.05 -4.20
C GLU A 21 -8.22 -12.22 -2.94
N ALA A 22 -8.45 -10.92 -3.09
CA ALA A 22 -8.62 -9.97 -1.97
C ALA A 22 -9.73 -8.96 -2.27
N PRO A 23 -10.98 -9.41 -2.44
CA PRO A 23 -12.06 -8.54 -2.92
C PRO A 23 -12.37 -7.37 -1.99
N GLY A 24 -12.40 -7.59 -0.69
CA GLY A 24 -12.67 -6.54 0.29
C GLY A 24 -11.56 -5.53 0.39
N THR A 25 -10.32 -6.00 0.40
CA THR A 25 -9.13 -5.14 0.47
C THR A 25 -9.01 -4.27 -0.78
N VAL A 26 -9.21 -4.87 -1.96
CA VAL A 26 -9.16 -4.14 -3.24
C VAL A 26 -10.27 -3.11 -3.31
N ALA A 27 -11.51 -3.48 -2.96
CA ALA A 27 -12.65 -2.55 -2.98
C ALA A 27 -12.39 -1.36 -2.06
N ASN A 28 -11.84 -1.60 -0.88
CA ASN A 28 -11.49 -0.55 0.07
C ASN A 28 -10.42 0.40 -0.49
N PHE A 29 -9.35 -0.16 -1.05
CA PHE A 29 -8.26 0.64 -1.59
C PHE A 29 -8.72 1.50 -2.78
N VAL A 30 -9.51 0.91 -3.69
CA VAL A 30 -10.08 1.64 -4.84
C VAL A 30 -11.01 2.76 -4.37
N LYS A 31 -11.85 2.48 -3.38
CA LYS A 31 -12.75 3.50 -2.79
C LYS A 31 -11.95 4.67 -2.23
N LEU A 32 -10.96 4.41 -1.41
CA LEU A 32 -10.13 5.45 -0.79
C LEU A 32 -9.35 6.25 -1.85
N ALA A 33 -8.78 5.58 -2.83
CA ALA A 33 -8.10 6.25 -3.93
C ALA A 33 -9.04 7.16 -4.71
N SER A 34 -10.24 6.67 -5.04
CA SER A 34 -11.26 7.42 -5.80
C SER A 34 -11.77 8.64 -5.04
N GLU A 35 -11.82 8.57 -3.72
CA GLU A 35 -12.28 9.67 -2.87
C GLU A 35 -11.20 10.72 -2.58
N GLY A 36 -9.98 10.51 -3.06
CA GLY A 36 -8.87 11.42 -2.79
C GLY A 36 -8.26 11.26 -1.40
N PHE A 37 -8.56 10.16 -0.71
CA PHE A 37 -8.08 9.92 0.66
C PHE A 37 -6.55 9.89 0.75
N TYR A 38 -5.89 9.30 -0.26
CA TYR A 38 -4.44 9.17 -0.26
C TYR A 38 -3.70 10.42 -0.74
N ASP A 39 -4.40 11.38 -1.34
CA ASP A 39 -3.76 12.56 -1.90
C ASP A 39 -3.11 13.39 -0.79
N GLY A 40 -1.83 13.68 -0.95
CA GLY A 40 -1.04 14.47 0.00
C GLY A 40 -0.46 13.70 1.17
N LEU A 41 -0.72 12.39 1.29
CA LEU A 41 -0.18 11.58 2.39
C LEU A 41 1.28 11.21 2.13
N ALA A 42 2.05 11.01 3.20
CA ALA A 42 3.46 10.67 3.11
C ALA A 42 3.72 9.20 3.37
N PHE A 43 4.83 8.70 2.81
CA PHE A 43 5.40 7.42 3.20
C PHE A 43 6.17 7.65 4.50
N HIS A 44 5.50 7.42 5.63
CA HIS A 44 6.06 7.72 6.94
C HIS A 44 7.06 6.67 7.45
N ARG A 45 7.06 5.48 6.85
CA ARG A 45 7.95 4.40 7.25
C ARG A 45 8.58 3.80 6.01
N VAL A 46 9.87 4.04 5.85
CA VAL A 46 10.65 3.51 4.72
C VAL A 46 11.85 2.78 5.29
N ILE A 47 11.90 1.47 5.04
CA ILE A 47 13.00 0.61 5.51
C ILE A 47 13.67 0.01 4.28
N PRO A 48 14.95 0.35 4.01
CA PRO A 48 15.69 -0.22 2.88
C PRO A 48 15.66 -1.75 2.90
N ASP A 49 15.55 -2.36 1.71
CA ASP A 49 15.50 -3.79 1.51
C ASP A 49 14.35 -4.49 2.26
N PHE A 50 13.29 -3.75 2.58
CA PHE A 50 12.12 -4.26 3.25
C PHE A 50 10.84 -3.69 2.64
N VAL A 51 10.35 -2.55 3.15
CA VAL A 51 9.08 -1.97 2.67
C VAL A 51 9.11 -0.44 2.64
N ILE A 52 8.21 0.14 1.83
CA ILE A 52 7.77 1.52 1.96
C ILE A 52 6.31 1.49 2.40
N GLN A 53 5.99 2.18 3.48
CA GLN A 53 4.64 2.18 4.07
C GLN A 53 4.06 3.58 4.11
N GLY A 54 2.81 3.69 3.68
CA GLY A 54 2.09 4.95 3.67
C GLY A 54 0.59 4.74 3.85
N GLY A 55 -0.18 5.79 3.57
CA GLY A 55 -1.64 5.74 3.65
C GLY A 55 -2.22 6.12 5.01
N CYS A 56 -1.40 6.61 5.94
CA CYS A 56 -1.88 7.10 7.21
C CYS A 56 -2.33 8.56 7.09
N PRO A 57 -3.60 8.90 7.41
CA PRO A 57 -4.10 10.28 7.30
C PRO A 57 -3.39 11.25 8.24
N ASN A 58 -2.75 10.76 9.30
CA ASN A 58 -1.98 11.60 10.21
C ASN A 58 -0.67 12.12 9.60
N THR A 59 -0.33 11.70 8.39
CA THR A 59 0.80 12.22 7.64
C THR A 59 0.44 13.41 6.75
N ARG A 60 -0.86 13.75 6.66
CA ARG A 60 -1.31 14.91 5.91
C ARG A 60 -0.79 16.18 6.58
N GLU A 61 -0.38 17.15 5.77
CA GLU A 61 0.08 18.43 6.29
C GLU A 61 -1.01 19.07 7.17
N GLY A 62 -0.64 19.48 8.39
CA GLY A 62 -1.58 20.06 9.34
C GLY A 62 -2.30 19.04 10.23
N ALA A 63 -2.13 17.76 10.00
CA ALA A 63 -2.72 16.74 10.87
C ALA A 63 -2.07 16.74 12.25
N THR A 64 -2.86 16.46 13.30
CA THR A 64 -2.41 16.51 14.68
C THR A 64 -2.11 15.13 15.28
N GLY A 65 -2.55 14.06 14.62
CA GLY A 65 -2.31 12.70 15.10
C GLY A 65 -0.89 12.21 14.83
N VAL A 66 -0.51 11.12 15.48
CA VAL A 66 0.81 10.52 15.31
C VAL A 66 0.85 9.72 14.01
N PRO A 67 1.83 9.97 13.12
CA PRO A 67 1.98 9.15 11.90
C PRO A 67 2.10 7.66 12.23
N GLY A 68 1.37 6.84 11.48
CA GLY A 68 1.33 5.40 11.67
C GLY A 68 0.15 4.91 12.54
N THR A 69 -0.56 5.81 13.21
CA THR A 69 -1.67 5.44 14.11
C THR A 69 -3.05 5.70 13.52
N GLY A 70 -3.13 6.37 12.36
CA GLY A 70 -4.42 6.76 11.77
C GLY A 70 -4.94 5.77 10.76
N GLY A 71 -6.22 5.93 10.45
CA GLY A 71 -6.91 5.12 9.46
C GLY A 71 -8.18 5.81 8.97
N PRO A 72 -9.02 5.11 8.19
CA PRO A 72 -10.20 5.70 7.55
C PRO A 72 -11.42 5.80 8.47
N GLY A 73 -11.31 5.40 9.72
CA GLY A 73 -12.42 5.40 10.67
C GLY A 73 -13.16 4.05 10.76
N TYR A 74 -12.65 3.03 10.11
CA TYR A 74 -13.18 1.66 10.15
C TYR A 74 -12.05 0.66 9.95
N ARG A 75 -12.35 -0.62 10.11
CA ARG A 75 -11.39 -1.72 9.90
C ARG A 75 -11.88 -2.68 8.84
N ILE A 76 -10.95 -3.35 8.17
CA ILE A 76 -11.26 -4.38 7.19
C ILE A 76 -10.63 -5.71 7.62
N LYS A 77 -11.24 -6.81 7.18
CA LYS A 77 -10.74 -8.15 7.50
C LYS A 77 -9.54 -8.52 6.65
N CYS A 78 -8.65 -9.33 7.22
CA CYS A 78 -7.57 -9.95 6.47
C CYS A 78 -8.13 -10.94 5.45
N GLU A 79 -7.50 -10.98 4.29
CA GLU A 79 -7.88 -11.90 3.21
C GLU A 79 -6.65 -12.75 2.83
N THR A 80 -6.10 -13.42 3.84
CA THR A 80 -4.91 -14.25 3.70
C THR A 80 -5.24 -15.72 3.41
N ALA A 81 -6.36 -16.21 3.91
CA ALA A 81 -6.77 -17.59 3.70
C ALA A 81 -7.07 -17.85 2.21
N GLY A 82 -6.40 -18.83 1.61
CA GLY A 82 -6.58 -19.16 0.20
C GLY A 82 -5.97 -18.17 -0.77
N ASN A 83 -5.30 -17.13 -0.29
CA ASN A 83 -4.63 -16.15 -1.13
C ASN A 83 -3.27 -16.72 -1.57
N PRO A 84 -3.06 -16.96 -2.89
CA PRO A 84 -1.82 -17.56 -3.38
C PRO A 84 -0.66 -16.59 -3.50
N HIS A 85 -0.93 -15.28 -3.38
CA HIS A 85 0.10 -14.26 -3.59
C HIS A 85 1.03 -14.17 -2.38
N LYS A 86 2.31 -14.02 -2.65
CA LYS A 86 3.36 -13.94 -1.65
C LYS A 86 3.96 -12.54 -1.60
N HIS A 87 4.60 -12.22 -0.48
CA HIS A 87 5.37 -10.99 -0.39
C HIS A 87 6.69 -11.18 -1.14
N GLU A 88 6.89 -10.35 -2.14
CA GLU A 88 8.10 -10.31 -2.97
C GLU A 88 8.27 -8.90 -3.51
N LEU A 89 9.41 -8.60 -4.11
CA LEU A 89 9.71 -7.26 -4.61
C LEU A 89 8.58 -6.72 -5.48
N GLY A 90 8.04 -5.55 -5.10
CA GLY A 90 6.94 -4.91 -5.80
C GLY A 90 5.55 -5.32 -5.33
N ALA A 91 5.42 -6.25 -4.39
CA ALA A 91 4.11 -6.65 -3.86
C ALA A 91 3.47 -5.50 -3.06
N LEU A 92 2.16 -5.32 -3.24
CA LEU A 92 1.34 -4.36 -2.49
C LEU A 92 0.54 -5.13 -1.44
N SER A 93 0.67 -4.73 -0.19
CA SER A 93 0.09 -5.45 0.95
C SER A 93 -0.51 -4.50 1.96
N MET A 94 -1.48 -4.98 2.74
CA MET A 94 -2.20 -4.15 3.72
C MET A 94 -1.48 -4.18 5.07
N ALA A 95 -1.12 -3.00 5.55
CA ALA A 95 -0.57 -2.83 6.90
C ALA A 95 -1.69 -2.95 7.94
N HIS A 96 -1.37 -3.49 9.12
CA HIS A 96 -2.31 -3.59 10.23
C HIS A 96 -1.57 -3.76 11.57
N ALA A 97 -2.29 -3.58 12.65
CA ALA A 97 -1.79 -3.73 14.03
C ALA A 97 -2.26 -5.05 14.67
N GLY A 98 -2.50 -6.06 13.86
CA GLY A 98 -3.00 -7.36 14.26
C GLY A 98 -4.08 -7.84 13.30
N LYS A 99 -4.57 -9.07 13.49
CA LYS A 99 -5.58 -9.65 12.60
C LYS A 99 -6.83 -8.78 12.52
N ASP A 100 -7.32 -8.56 11.30
CA ASP A 100 -8.57 -7.84 11.01
C ASP A 100 -8.58 -6.38 11.51
N THR A 101 -7.41 -5.74 11.56
CA THR A 101 -7.30 -4.32 11.96
C THR A 101 -6.82 -3.40 10.84
N GLY A 102 -6.74 -3.89 9.61
CA GLY A 102 -6.37 -3.06 8.46
C GLY A 102 -7.38 -1.94 8.23
N GLY A 103 -6.93 -0.89 7.57
CA GLY A 103 -7.77 0.26 7.26
C GLY A 103 -7.33 0.95 5.97
N SER A 104 -6.46 1.95 6.08
CA SER A 104 -5.97 2.68 4.92
C SER A 104 -4.47 2.50 4.68
N GLN A 105 -3.69 2.13 5.69
CA GLN A 105 -2.25 2.01 5.54
C GLN A 105 -1.89 0.77 4.73
N PHE A 106 -0.94 0.95 3.84
CA PHE A 106 -0.44 -0.12 2.97
C PHE A 106 1.07 -0.02 2.89
N PHE A 107 1.70 -1.10 2.41
CA PHE A 107 3.12 -1.05 2.08
C PHE A 107 3.38 -1.71 0.74
N VAL A 108 4.45 -1.27 0.10
CA VAL A 108 4.97 -1.90 -1.11
C VAL A 108 6.35 -2.47 -0.76
N VAL A 109 6.58 -3.71 -1.13
CA VAL A 109 7.85 -4.39 -0.84
C VAL A 109 8.94 -3.80 -1.73
N ASN A 110 10.04 -3.34 -1.09
CA ASN A 110 11.21 -2.82 -1.81
C ASN A 110 12.46 -3.68 -1.61
N GLY A 111 12.29 -4.87 -1.08
CA GLY A 111 13.39 -5.76 -0.73
C GLY A 111 13.25 -7.16 -1.26
N ASP A 112 14.27 -7.97 -0.94
CA ASP A 112 14.35 -9.36 -1.34
C ASP A 112 13.29 -10.20 -0.61
N ARG A 113 12.82 -11.25 -1.28
CA ARG A 113 11.85 -12.21 -0.73
C ARG A 113 12.27 -12.73 0.66
N ARG A 114 13.56 -12.94 0.87
CA ARG A 114 14.09 -13.45 2.16
C ARG A 114 13.77 -12.53 3.33
N ASN A 115 13.68 -11.24 3.07
CA ASN A 115 13.42 -10.24 4.12
C ASN A 115 11.93 -10.09 4.43
N VAL A 116 11.05 -10.58 3.57
CA VAL A 116 9.60 -10.35 3.66
C VAL A 116 8.79 -11.65 3.74
N ALA A 117 9.42 -12.81 3.64
CA ALA A 117 8.71 -14.10 3.64
C ALA A 117 7.88 -14.32 4.92
N HIS A 118 8.31 -13.78 6.05
CA HIS A 118 7.58 -13.89 7.33
C HIS A 118 6.25 -13.13 7.34
N LEU A 119 6.01 -12.25 6.37
CA LEU A 119 4.76 -11.51 6.24
C LEU A 119 3.65 -12.33 5.58
N ASP A 120 4.01 -13.42 4.88
CA ASP A 120 3.05 -14.28 4.21
C ASP A 120 2.08 -14.89 5.24
N GLY A 121 0.79 -14.88 4.89
CA GLY A 121 -0.25 -15.40 5.77
C GLY A 121 -0.64 -14.47 6.92
N VAL A 122 0.10 -13.37 7.11
CA VAL A 122 -0.15 -12.37 8.18
C VAL A 122 -0.78 -11.12 7.59
N HIS A 123 -0.21 -10.62 6.50
CA HIS A 123 -0.71 -9.45 5.78
C HIS A 123 -1.31 -9.84 4.45
N THR A 124 -2.36 -9.13 4.02
CA THR A 124 -3.04 -9.39 2.77
C THR A 124 -2.31 -8.78 1.59
N VAL A 125 -1.74 -9.61 0.73
CA VAL A 125 -1.21 -9.16 -0.57
C VAL A 125 -2.40 -8.96 -1.49
N PHE A 126 -2.60 -7.72 -1.96
CA PHE A 126 -3.76 -7.40 -2.79
C PHE A 126 -3.41 -6.73 -4.12
N GLY A 127 -2.13 -6.64 -4.43
CA GLY A 127 -1.67 -6.09 -5.70
C GLY A 127 -0.16 -6.24 -5.87
N ALA A 128 0.33 -5.71 -6.97
CA ALA A 128 1.76 -5.68 -7.29
C ALA A 128 2.07 -4.57 -8.29
N CYS A 129 3.33 -4.13 -8.31
CA CYS A 129 3.82 -3.22 -9.35
C CYS A 129 3.67 -3.86 -10.73
N VAL A 130 3.29 -3.05 -11.72
CA VAL A 130 3.06 -3.51 -13.09
C VAL A 130 4.38 -3.89 -13.76
N GLY A 131 5.44 -3.12 -13.54
CA GLY A 131 6.71 -3.36 -14.22
C GLY A 131 7.93 -2.86 -13.48
N GLU A 132 9.09 -3.05 -14.09
CA GLU A 132 10.39 -2.69 -13.53
C GLU A 132 10.52 -1.20 -13.22
N ALA A 133 9.97 -0.34 -14.10
CA ALA A 133 10.02 1.10 -13.88
C ALA A 133 9.32 1.51 -12.58
N ASP A 134 8.21 0.85 -12.25
CA ASP A 134 7.48 1.11 -11.01
C ASP A 134 8.30 0.68 -9.79
N ILE A 135 8.97 -0.46 -9.88
CA ILE A 135 9.84 -0.97 -8.82
C ILE A 135 11.00 0.00 -8.58
N GLN A 136 11.57 0.57 -9.64
CA GLN A 136 12.64 1.56 -9.51
C GLN A 136 12.16 2.79 -8.74
N VAL A 137 10.94 3.26 -8.99
CA VAL A 137 10.36 4.36 -8.22
C VAL A 137 10.18 3.96 -6.75
N VAL A 138 9.64 2.78 -6.49
CA VAL A 138 9.48 2.25 -5.12
C VAL A 138 10.82 2.28 -4.37
N GLN A 139 11.88 1.83 -5.02
CA GLN A 139 13.23 1.80 -4.42
C GLN A 139 13.84 3.18 -4.23
N SER A 140 13.35 4.21 -4.95
CA SER A 140 13.81 5.58 -4.81
C SER A 140 13.09 6.37 -3.71
N ILE A 141 11.96 5.87 -3.22
CA ILE A 141 11.19 6.53 -2.16
C ILE A 141 12.01 6.60 -0.87
N ARG A 142 11.93 7.75 -0.23
CA ARG A 142 12.55 8.00 1.08
C ARG A 142 11.49 8.44 2.08
N ALA A 143 11.81 8.34 3.36
CA ALA A 143 10.88 8.73 4.43
C ALA A 143 10.36 10.15 4.18
N ASN A 144 9.05 10.32 4.30
CA ASN A 144 8.30 11.55 4.08
C ASN A 144 8.14 11.99 2.61
N ASP A 145 8.58 11.19 1.64
CA ASP A 145 8.14 11.39 0.27
C ASP A 145 6.62 11.27 0.21
N ARG A 146 5.98 12.02 -0.69
CA ARG A 146 4.54 12.15 -0.69
C ARG A 146 3.87 11.50 -1.89
N ILE A 147 2.65 11.01 -1.64
CA ILE A 147 1.70 10.67 -2.69
C ILE A 147 1.02 11.98 -3.08
N LEU A 148 1.32 12.47 -4.27
CA LEU A 148 0.70 13.71 -4.78
C LEU A 148 -0.76 13.45 -5.13
N LYS A 149 -1.01 12.30 -5.76
CA LYS A 149 -2.36 11.88 -6.14
C LYS A 149 -2.41 10.37 -6.34
N ALA A 150 -3.51 9.73 -5.95
CA ALA A 150 -3.81 8.35 -6.27
C ALA A 150 -4.95 8.33 -7.29
N VAL A 151 -4.76 7.65 -8.41
CA VAL A 151 -5.72 7.62 -9.52
C VAL A 151 -6.09 6.17 -9.85
N VAL A 152 -7.38 5.89 -9.90
CA VAL A 152 -7.85 4.59 -10.41
C VAL A 152 -7.81 4.67 -11.93
N THR A 153 -6.89 3.94 -12.55
CA THR A 153 -6.65 4.02 -14.00
C THR A 153 -7.42 2.97 -14.78
N GLU A 154 -7.83 1.88 -14.12
CA GLU A 154 -8.60 0.81 -14.76
C GLU A 154 -9.40 0.04 -13.69
N GLN A 155 -10.62 -0.36 -14.03
CA GLN A 155 -11.45 -1.20 -13.16
C GLN A 155 -12.03 -2.42 -13.88
#